data_09eee44cca0fb8c63846701962974726
#
_entry.id   09eee44cca0fb8c63846701962974726
#
_cell.length_a   1.000
_cell.length_b   1.000
_cell.length_c   1.000
_cell.angle_alpha   90.00
_cell.angle_beta   90.00
_cell.angle_gamma   90.00
#
_symmetry.space_group_name_H-M   'P 1'
#
loop_
_entity.id
_entity.type
_entity.pdbx_description
1 polymer ?
#
loop_
_entity_poly.entity_id
_entity_poly.type
_entity_poly.pdbx_seq_one_letter_code
_entity_poly.pdbx_strand_id
1 'polypeptide(L)'
;MQGAESPATTVVNNRTAMRSACGLVPLSTPRQRRGDGMDTEEIIGYEALYNSMMKCKKGVMWKDSTAFFVHNWMREIGKLERQLHDDTYQERPPKFFKVMEPKEREIMSIAFRDRVYQRSLNDVEIYPRCTRSFIYDNHACQTGKGPDLARKRLKCF
;
A
#
# COMPACT_ATOMS: atom_id res chain seq x y z
N MET A 1 56.35 24.97 45.48
CA MET A 1 56.39 23.93 44.48
C MET A 1 55.03 23.26 44.51
N GLN A 2 54.11 23.65 43.62
CA GLN A 2 52.76 23.13 43.54
C GLN A 2 52.61 22.46 42.18
N GLY A 3 52.36 21.14 42.19
CA GLY A 3 52.12 20.32 41.02
C GLY A 3 50.70 20.56 40.49
N ALA A 4 50.59 20.91 39.26
CA ALA A 4 49.32 21.07 38.53
C ALA A 4 48.85 19.69 38.06
N GLU A 5 47.74 19.19 38.63
CA GLU A 5 47.02 18.04 38.12
C GLU A 5 46.16 18.45 36.92
N SER A 6 46.33 17.73 35.83
CA SER A 6 45.55 17.88 34.60
C SER A 6 44.25 17.11 34.69
N PRO A 7 43.07 17.67 34.34
CA PRO A 7 41.81 16.91 34.41
C PRO A 7 41.71 15.89 33.30
N ALA A 8 41.46 14.69 33.66
CA ALA A 8 41.16 13.58 32.76
C ALA A 8 39.90 13.87 31.92
N THR A 9 40.07 13.94 30.59
CA THR A 9 38.99 14.04 29.64
C THR A 9 38.15 12.75 29.64
N THR A 10 37.01 12.80 30.27
CA THR A 10 36.04 11.71 30.20
C THR A 10 35.44 11.67 28.81
N VAL A 11 35.88 10.73 28.00
CA VAL A 11 35.25 10.41 26.71
C VAL A 11 33.89 9.80 27.00
N VAL A 12 32.87 10.63 27.00
CA VAL A 12 31.46 10.18 27.10
C VAL A 12 31.11 9.41 25.82
N ASN A 13 30.88 8.13 26.00
CA ASN A 13 30.59 7.19 24.92
C ASN A 13 29.22 7.52 24.33
N ASN A 14 29.18 8.32 23.25
CA ASN A 14 27.98 8.83 22.56
C ASN A 14 27.12 7.71 21.89
N ARG A 15 27.56 6.46 21.99
CA ARG A 15 26.80 5.31 21.45
C ARG A 15 25.57 4.92 22.27
N THR A 16 25.54 5.22 23.57
CA THR A 16 24.42 4.88 24.44
C THR A 16 23.28 5.90 24.36
N ALA A 17 23.58 7.18 24.09
CA ALA A 17 22.57 8.23 23.99
C ALA A 17 21.73 8.14 22.69
N MET A 18 22.30 7.63 21.59
CA MET A 18 21.56 7.48 20.33
C MET A 18 20.56 6.30 20.32
N ARG A 19 20.73 5.30 21.18
CA ARG A 19 19.79 4.17 21.30
C ARG A 19 18.46 4.56 21.96
N SER A 20 18.43 5.60 22.76
CA SER A 20 17.23 6.07 23.46
C SER A 20 16.31 6.91 22.58
N ALA A 21 16.81 7.51 21.49
CA ALA A 21 16.01 8.34 20.58
C ALA A 21 15.32 7.52 19.48
N CYS A 22 15.74 6.27 19.27
CA CYS A 22 15.08 5.35 18.36
C CYS A 22 13.98 4.63 19.16
N GLY A 23 12.81 5.28 19.31
CA GLY A 23 11.66 4.75 20.05
C GLY A 23 11.40 3.29 19.69
N LEU A 24 11.85 2.38 20.57
CA LEU A 24 11.42 1.00 20.58
C LEU A 24 9.93 1.01 20.90
N VAL A 25 9.10 1.07 19.83
CA VAL A 25 7.67 0.79 19.98
C VAL A 25 7.55 -0.66 20.46
N PRO A 26 6.93 -0.93 21.63
CA PRO A 26 6.82 -2.29 22.15
C PRO A 26 6.08 -3.17 21.14
N LEU A 27 6.61 -4.37 20.93
CA LEU A 27 6.11 -5.42 20.03
C LEU A 27 4.73 -6.01 20.43
N SER A 28 3.99 -5.35 21.30
CA SER A 28 2.70 -5.82 21.80
C SER A 28 1.55 -4.88 21.44
N THR A 29 1.21 -4.81 20.15
CA THR A 29 -0.19 -4.51 19.83
C THR A 29 -0.97 -5.81 19.94
N PRO A 30 -2.02 -5.87 20.78
CA PRO A 30 -2.84 -7.08 20.88
C PRO A 30 -3.43 -7.38 19.52
N ARG A 31 -3.23 -8.60 19.05
CA ARG A 31 -3.80 -9.18 17.86
C ARG A 31 -5.32 -9.26 18.05
N GLN A 32 -6.03 -8.18 17.78
CA GLN A 32 -7.48 -8.23 17.71
C GLN A 32 -7.85 -9.20 16.59
N ARG A 33 -8.23 -10.41 16.98
CA ARG A 33 -8.97 -11.33 16.12
C ARG A 33 -10.34 -10.69 15.92
N ARG A 34 -10.54 -9.95 14.83
CA ARG A 34 -11.87 -9.76 14.31
C ARG A 34 -12.29 -11.11 13.74
N GLY A 35 -13.50 -11.55 14.14
CA GLY A 35 -14.08 -12.78 13.64
C GLY A 35 -14.06 -12.80 12.11
N ASP A 36 -13.85 -13.97 11.56
CA ASP A 36 -13.62 -14.26 10.13
C ASP A 36 -14.89 -14.08 9.24
N GLY A 37 -15.75 -13.13 9.57
CA GLY A 37 -16.82 -12.67 8.68
C GLY A 37 -16.27 -11.59 7.77
N MET A 38 -15.93 -11.93 6.53
CA MET A 38 -15.63 -10.96 5.48
C MET A 38 -16.96 -10.29 5.12
N ASP A 39 -17.10 -9.00 5.47
CA ASP A 39 -18.25 -8.22 5.02
C ASP A 39 -18.07 -7.96 3.51
N THR A 40 -18.66 -8.87 2.73
CA THR A 40 -18.60 -8.85 1.27
C THR A 40 -19.05 -7.49 0.71
N GLU A 41 -20.04 -6.87 1.35
CA GLU A 41 -20.52 -5.54 1.02
C GLU A 41 -19.46 -4.44 1.11
N GLU A 42 -18.51 -4.54 2.04
CA GLU A 42 -17.40 -3.57 2.14
C GLU A 42 -16.48 -3.61 0.90
N ILE A 43 -16.44 -4.73 0.18
CA ILE A 43 -15.59 -4.93 -1.00
C ILE A 43 -16.35 -4.68 -2.29
N ILE A 44 -17.54 -5.26 -2.43
CA ILE A 44 -18.29 -5.27 -3.68
C ILE A 44 -19.44 -4.26 -3.72
N GLY A 45 -19.74 -3.63 -2.59
CA GLY A 45 -20.77 -2.60 -2.51
C GLY A 45 -20.49 -1.40 -3.43
N TYR A 46 -21.55 -0.77 -3.88
CA TYR A 46 -21.50 0.35 -4.83
C TYR A 46 -20.52 1.47 -4.41
N GLU A 47 -20.55 1.84 -3.13
CA GLU A 47 -19.68 2.90 -2.60
C GLU A 47 -18.20 2.51 -2.62
N ALA A 48 -17.88 1.27 -2.27
CA ALA A 48 -16.50 0.76 -2.29
C ALA A 48 -15.94 0.75 -3.72
N LEU A 49 -16.74 0.28 -4.68
CA LEU A 49 -16.38 0.27 -6.09
C LEU A 49 -16.23 1.69 -6.66
N TYR A 50 -17.12 2.62 -6.28
CA TYR A 50 -17.02 4.04 -6.67
C TYR A 50 -15.74 4.68 -6.13
N ASN A 51 -15.43 4.50 -4.85
CA ASN A 51 -14.22 5.03 -4.23
C ASN A 51 -12.95 4.46 -4.88
N SER A 52 -12.97 3.18 -5.22
CA SER A 52 -11.88 2.49 -5.94
C SER A 52 -11.73 3.02 -7.36
N MET A 53 -12.82 3.28 -8.08
CA MET A 53 -12.80 3.94 -9.39
C MET A 53 -12.17 5.33 -9.30
N MET A 54 -12.55 6.13 -8.28
CA MET A 54 -11.98 7.47 -8.09
C MET A 54 -10.47 7.44 -7.84
N LYS A 55 -9.96 6.41 -7.16
CA LYS A 55 -8.52 6.19 -6.99
C LYS A 55 -7.86 5.75 -8.32
N CYS A 56 -8.48 4.81 -9.04
CA CYS A 56 -7.94 4.23 -10.26
C CYS A 56 -7.89 5.20 -11.46
N LYS A 57 -8.81 6.19 -11.54
CA LYS A 57 -8.84 7.14 -12.66
C LYS A 57 -7.71 8.16 -12.64
N LYS A 58 -7.05 8.36 -11.50
CA LYS A 58 -5.97 9.37 -11.36
C LYS A 58 -4.84 9.06 -12.33
N GLY A 59 -4.50 10.04 -13.19
CA GLY A 59 -3.39 9.94 -14.15
C GLY A 59 -3.66 9.07 -15.38
N VAL A 60 -4.85 8.48 -15.53
CA VAL A 60 -5.19 7.61 -16.68
C VAL A 60 -6.45 8.01 -17.45
N MET A 61 -6.97 9.20 -17.20
CA MET A 61 -8.17 9.74 -17.90
C MET A 61 -7.97 9.97 -19.38
N TRP A 62 -6.74 10.08 -19.85
CA TRP A 62 -6.38 10.22 -21.26
C TRP A 62 -6.65 8.95 -22.10
N LYS A 63 -6.90 7.79 -21.47
CA LYS A 63 -7.24 6.54 -22.15
C LYS A 63 -8.74 6.50 -22.41
N ASP A 64 -9.15 6.29 -23.65
CA ASP A 64 -10.55 6.24 -24.08
C ASP A 64 -11.38 5.23 -23.26
N SER A 65 -10.81 4.04 -22.97
CA SER A 65 -11.49 3.03 -22.18
C SER A 65 -11.76 3.47 -20.73
N THR A 66 -10.86 4.26 -20.15
CA THR A 66 -11.04 4.83 -18.80
C THR A 66 -12.05 5.97 -18.85
N ALA A 67 -11.92 6.88 -19.83
CA ALA A 67 -12.83 7.99 -20.01
C ALA A 67 -14.27 7.50 -20.23
N PHE A 68 -14.46 6.49 -21.08
CA PHE A 68 -15.77 5.87 -21.32
C PHE A 68 -16.36 5.27 -20.04
N PHE A 69 -15.59 4.52 -19.28
CA PHE A 69 -16.05 3.94 -18.00
C PHE A 69 -16.44 5.03 -17.01
N VAL A 70 -15.61 6.05 -16.85
CA VAL A 70 -15.85 7.17 -15.92
C VAL A 70 -17.06 8.02 -16.37
N HIS A 71 -17.27 8.21 -17.67
CA HIS A 71 -18.44 8.91 -18.16
C HIS A 71 -19.74 8.15 -17.86
N ASN A 72 -19.72 6.83 -17.96
CA ASN A 72 -20.87 5.95 -17.73
C ASN A 72 -20.82 5.26 -16.36
N TRP A 73 -20.14 5.83 -15.37
CA TRP A 73 -19.79 5.18 -14.13
C TRP A 73 -20.98 4.56 -13.37
N MET A 74 -22.12 5.25 -13.29
CA MET A 74 -23.32 4.73 -12.61
C MET A 74 -23.74 3.39 -13.18
N ARG A 75 -23.82 3.30 -14.50
CA ARG A 75 -24.23 2.09 -15.20
C ARG A 75 -23.18 0.98 -15.10
N GLU A 76 -21.92 1.33 -15.28
CA GLU A 76 -20.83 0.35 -15.29
C GLU A 76 -20.53 -0.21 -13.88
N ILE A 77 -20.59 0.64 -12.84
CA ILE A 77 -20.45 0.18 -11.45
C ILE A 77 -21.65 -0.67 -11.04
N GLY A 78 -22.88 -0.25 -11.33
CA GLY A 78 -24.07 -1.04 -11.00
C GLY A 78 -24.17 -2.37 -11.77
N LYS A 79 -23.55 -2.48 -12.95
CA LYS A 79 -23.39 -3.79 -13.62
C LYS A 79 -22.34 -4.65 -12.93
N LEU A 80 -21.21 -4.05 -12.54
CA LEU A 80 -20.11 -4.74 -11.87
C LEU A 80 -20.57 -5.28 -10.52
N GLU A 81 -21.24 -4.46 -9.71
CA GLU A 81 -21.82 -4.85 -8.42
C GLU A 81 -22.76 -6.05 -8.57
N ARG A 82 -23.74 -5.97 -9.48
CA ARG A 82 -24.67 -7.09 -9.74
C ARG A 82 -23.94 -8.37 -10.15
N GLN A 83 -22.95 -8.26 -11.05
CA GLN A 83 -22.18 -9.41 -11.49
C GLN A 83 -21.36 -10.06 -10.35
N LEU A 84 -20.90 -9.25 -9.41
CA LEU A 84 -20.17 -9.74 -8.24
C LEU A 84 -21.11 -10.38 -7.20
N HIS A 85 -22.32 -9.84 -7.02
CA HIS A 85 -23.33 -10.45 -6.14
C HIS A 85 -23.89 -11.76 -6.70
N ASP A 86 -24.08 -11.82 -8.02
CA ASP A 86 -24.65 -13.00 -8.69
C ASP A 86 -23.59 -14.08 -9.02
N ASP A 87 -22.33 -13.88 -8.62
CA ASP A 87 -21.17 -14.74 -8.94
C ASP A 87 -20.99 -15.00 -10.46
N THR A 88 -21.52 -14.08 -11.28
CA THR A 88 -21.41 -14.15 -12.75
C THR A 88 -20.26 -13.34 -13.32
N TYR A 89 -19.45 -12.76 -12.42
CA TYR A 89 -18.30 -11.94 -12.81
C TYR A 89 -17.24 -12.79 -13.50
N GLN A 90 -16.81 -12.30 -14.69
CA GLN A 90 -15.69 -12.87 -15.43
C GLN A 90 -14.69 -11.77 -15.75
N GLU A 91 -13.42 -12.02 -15.46
CA GLU A 91 -12.34 -11.12 -15.85
C GLU A 91 -12.19 -11.07 -17.37
N ARG A 92 -11.92 -9.88 -17.89
CA ARG A 92 -11.61 -9.72 -19.31
C ARG A 92 -10.18 -10.19 -19.60
N PRO A 93 -9.91 -10.81 -20.75
CA PRO A 93 -8.57 -11.22 -21.10
C PRO A 93 -7.62 -10.01 -21.09
N PRO A 94 -6.44 -10.14 -20.47
CA PRO A 94 -5.46 -9.07 -20.44
C PRO A 94 -4.88 -8.81 -21.83
N LYS A 95 -4.48 -7.56 -22.08
CA LYS A 95 -3.77 -7.18 -23.29
C LYS A 95 -2.28 -7.17 -23.04
N PHE A 96 -1.52 -7.85 -23.86
CA PHE A 96 -0.06 -7.86 -23.81
C PHE A 96 0.49 -6.89 -24.86
N PHE A 97 1.47 -6.11 -24.47
CA PHE A 97 2.22 -5.25 -25.41
C PHE A 97 3.68 -5.10 -24.92
N LYS A 98 4.56 -4.85 -25.88
CA LYS A 98 5.98 -4.66 -25.60
C LYS A 98 6.31 -3.16 -25.55
N VAL A 99 7.10 -2.78 -24.56
CA VAL A 99 7.71 -1.44 -24.44
C VAL A 99 9.20 -1.61 -24.63
N MET A 100 9.79 -0.80 -25.53
CA MET A 100 11.19 -0.96 -25.93
C MET A 100 12.14 -0.06 -25.14
N GLU A 101 11.66 1.01 -24.51
CA GLU A 101 12.49 1.98 -23.79
C GLU A 101 12.28 1.94 -22.28
N PRO A 102 13.33 2.05 -21.49
CA PRO A 102 14.78 2.00 -21.79
C PRO A 102 15.31 0.58 -22.02
N LYS A 103 14.50 -0.45 -21.79
CA LYS A 103 14.77 -1.86 -21.97
C LYS A 103 13.48 -2.55 -22.43
N GLU A 104 13.62 -3.51 -23.34
CA GLU A 104 12.49 -4.34 -23.79
C GLU A 104 11.80 -5.02 -22.58
N ARG A 105 10.50 -4.76 -22.47
CA ARG A 105 9.63 -5.35 -21.42
C ARG A 105 8.30 -5.73 -22.03
N GLU A 106 7.83 -6.90 -21.71
CA GLU A 106 6.45 -7.28 -21.97
C GLU A 106 5.57 -6.82 -20.82
N ILE A 107 4.54 -6.04 -21.14
CA ILE A 107 3.61 -5.47 -20.17
C ILE A 107 2.23 -6.09 -20.37
N MET A 108 1.67 -6.60 -19.28
CA MET A 108 0.28 -7.05 -19.21
C MET A 108 -0.61 -5.92 -18.72
N SER A 109 -1.63 -5.57 -19.50
CA SER A 109 -2.62 -4.55 -19.15
C SER A 109 -4.00 -5.16 -18.98
N ILE A 110 -4.54 -5.03 -17.78
CA ILE A 110 -5.90 -5.45 -17.44
C ILE A 110 -6.92 -4.37 -17.78
N ALA A 111 -8.17 -4.77 -18.00
CA ALA A 111 -9.26 -3.84 -18.28
C ALA A 111 -9.52 -2.91 -17.07
N PHE A 112 -9.97 -1.68 -17.35
CA PHE A 112 -10.19 -0.69 -16.27
C PHE A 112 -11.25 -1.14 -15.27
N ARG A 113 -12.32 -1.81 -15.73
CA ARG A 113 -13.36 -2.41 -14.87
C ARG A 113 -12.78 -3.37 -13.85
N ASP A 114 -11.94 -4.29 -14.32
CA ASP A 114 -11.35 -5.34 -13.48
C ASP A 114 -10.33 -4.74 -12.50
N ARG A 115 -9.63 -3.68 -12.92
CA ARG A 115 -8.75 -2.90 -12.03
C ARG A 115 -9.51 -2.23 -10.88
N VAL A 116 -10.73 -1.74 -11.13
CA VAL A 116 -11.57 -1.13 -10.09
C VAL A 116 -11.92 -2.17 -9.02
N TYR A 117 -12.35 -3.35 -9.42
CA TYR A 117 -12.65 -4.44 -8.50
C TYR A 117 -11.42 -4.91 -7.71
N GLN A 118 -10.32 -5.18 -8.41
CA GLN A 118 -9.06 -5.58 -7.76
C GLN A 118 -8.56 -4.51 -6.78
N ARG A 119 -8.78 -3.23 -7.08
CA ARG A 119 -8.43 -2.14 -6.17
C ARG A 119 -9.30 -2.13 -4.92
N SER A 120 -10.60 -2.39 -5.04
CA SER A 120 -11.51 -2.50 -3.90
C SER A 120 -11.10 -3.64 -2.99
N LEU A 121 -10.89 -4.82 -3.56
CA LEU A 121 -10.43 -6.00 -2.84
C LEU A 121 -9.08 -5.76 -2.12
N ASN A 122 -8.15 -5.10 -2.80
CA ASN A 122 -6.85 -4.80 -2.21
C ASN A 122 -6.96 -3.82 -1.04
N ASP A 123 -7.73 -2.74 -1.18
CA ASP A 123 -7.78 -1.69 -0.17
C ASP A 123 -8.55 -2.12 1.08
N VAL A 124 -9.59 -2.93 0.92
CA VAL A 124 -10.45 -3.37 2.04
C VAL A 124 -9.87 -4.59 2.74
N GLU A 125 -9.38 -5.57 1.99
CA GLU A 125 -9.04 -6.88 2.53
C GLU A 125 -7.54 -7.19 2.49
N ILE A 126 -6.94 -7.19 1.31
CA ILE A 126 -5.56 -7.70 1.14
C ILE A 126 -4.57 -6.81 1.89
N TYR A 127 -4.59 -5.51 1.65
CA TYR A 127 -3.64 -4.58 2.24
C TYR A 127 -3.70 -4.55 3.77
N PRO A 128 -4.88 -4.43 4.44
CA PRO A 128 -4.96 -4.45 5.88
C PRO A 128 -4.52 -5.78 6.51
N ARG A 129 -4.78 -6.92 5.87
CA ARG A 129 -4.32 -8.23 6.36
C ARG A 129 -2.81 -8.39 6.22
N CYS A 130 -2.26 -8.07 5.06
CA CYS A 130 -0.83 -8.18 4.81
C CYS A 130 -0.02 -7.26 5.73
N THR A 131 -0.44 -6.00 5.89
CA THR A 131 0.32 -5.02 6.70
C THR A 131 0.39 -5.38 8.17
N ARG A 132 -0.58 -6.13 8.70
CA ARG A 132 -0.55 -6.62 10.10
C ARG A 132 0.55 -7.65 10.36
N SER A 133 0.92 -8.43 9.34
CA SER A 133 1.94 -9.47 9.45
C SER A 133 3.34 -8.98 9.10
N PHE A 134 3.48 -7.80 8.53
CA PHE A 134 4.77 -7.25 8.15
C PHE A 134 5.61 -6.85 9.37
N ILE A 135 6.90 -7.11 9.28
CA ILE A 135 7.86 -6.60 10.26
C ILE A 135 7.89 -5.07 10.22
N TYR A 136 8.18 -4.44 11.35
CA TYR A 136 8.19 -2.97 11.46
C TYR A 136 9.08 -2.30 10.41
N ASP A 137 10.24 -2.87 10.12
CA ASP A 137 11.24 -2.33 9.19
C ASP A 137 10.95 -2.66 7.71
N ASN A 138 9.80 -3.25 7.41
CA ASN A 138 9.32 -3.32 6.02
C ASN A 138 8.81 -1.94 5.58
N HIS A 139 9.54 -1.30 4.67
CA HIS A 139 9.21 0.02 4.14
C HIS A 139 8.67 -0.02 2.71
N ALA A 140 8.56 -1.22 2.12
CA ALA A 140 8.11 -1.40 0.75
C ALA A 140 6.58 -1.27 0.64
N CYS A 141 6.12 -0.37 -0.25
CA CYS A 141 4.71 -0.22 -0.62
C CYS A 141 3.73 -0.01 0.55
N GLN A 142 4.19 0.50 1.69
CA GLN A 142 3.33 0.80 2.83
C GLN A 142 3.01 2.28 2.93
N THR A 143 1.74 2.59 3.23
CA THR A 143 1.29 3.96 3.49
C THR A 143 2.00 4.53 4.72
N GLY A 144 2.53 5.74 4.60
CA GLY A 144 3.29 6.41 5.66
C GLY A 144 4.72 5.93 5.84
N LYS A 145 5.14 4.90 5.10
CA LYS A 145 6.53 4.41 5.07
C LYS A 145 7.10 4.60 3.65
N GLY A 146 8.33 5.04 3.57
CA GLY A 146 8.97 5.33 2.29
C GLY A 146 10.49 5.23 2.39
N PRO A 147 11.20 5.49 1.29
CA PRO A 147 12.66 5.36 1.24
C PRO A 147 13.37 6.27 2.25
N ASP A 148 12.80 7.42 2.59
CA ASP A 148 13.39 8.33 3.57
C ASP A 148 13.32 7.77 4.99
N LEU A 149 12.21 7.14 5.36
CA LEU A 149 12.10 6.46 6.65
C LEU A 149 13.03 5.24 6.69
N ALA A 150 13.08 4.45 5.61
CA ALA A 150 14.02 3.33 5.49
C ALA A 150 15.47 3.77 5.69
N ARG A 151 15.88 4.88 5.07
CA ARG A 151 17.23 5.45 5.19
C ARG A 151 17.52 5.94 6.61
N LYS A 152 16.54 6.56 7.27
CA LYS A 152 16.68 6.96 8.68
C LYS A 152 16.85 5.75 9.60
N ARG A 153 16.06 4.71 9.38
CA ARG A 153 16.16 3.47 10.16
C ARG A 153 17.49 2.75 9.96
N LEU A 154 17.97 2.68 8.73
CA LEU A 154 19.27 2.07 8.42
C LEU A 154 20.43 2.75 9.17
N LYS A 155 20.36 4.07 9.39
CA LYS A 155 21.37 4.79 10.16
C LYS A 155 21.37 4.50 11.66
N CYS A 156 20.28 3.90 12.17
CA CYS A 156 20.14 3.52 13.57
C CYS A 156 20.71 2.12 13.88
N PHE A 157 21.05 1.33 12.85
CA PHE A 157 21.73 0.03 12.98
C PHE A 157 23.24 0.18 12.83
#